data_7d3b14cdfe34578b97a271b3aa2f4d0c
#
_entry.id   7d3b14cdfe34578b97a271b3aa2f4d0c
#
_cell.length_a   1.000
_cell.length_b   1.000
_cell.length_c   1.000
_cell.angle_alpha   90.00
_cell.angle_beta   90.00
_cell.angle_gamma   90.00
#
_symmetry.space_group_name_H-M   'P 1'
#
loop_
_entity.id
_entity.type
_entity.pdbx_description
1 polymer ?
#
loop_
_entity_poly.entity_id
_entity_poly.type
_entity_poly.pdbx_seq_one_letter_code
_entity_poly.pdbx_strand_id
1 'polypeptide(L)'
;MMRKEFAAVLLLLAGTAVAQAVSERPRGNVAIPDLARRIAGFPGEVSLYAKNLDSGETIGIRENEPVRTASTIKIAIMAALFDAVARGELTWSERLTVTDAEKVPGAGVIESELSNGLPLPLVDVMHLMMALSDNTATNMLLDRFPADRVNAYLDRIGLGSTRSLRKILGKNGPAGFSAAGKLEKNRKYGMGVSTSRDMVTLMERMERGEVVSADASREMIAVMKRCQDNTCIRRPFGDLDVANKTGALDALRSDVGIVYSKSGRIAMAITVDGIAQPDWGPDNPGSLLIAELAGVLVRGLAMRPVVQ
;
A
#
# COMPACT_ATOMS: atom_id res chain seq x y z
N MET A 1 -13.64 37.31 27.28
CA MET A 1 -14.79 36.57 26.74
C MET A 1 -14.63 36.21 25.25
N MET A 2 -13.40 36.17 24.68
CA MET A 2 -13.16 35.98 23.23
C MET A 2 -12.47 34.65 22.85
N ARG A 3 -12.25 33.72 23.81
CA ARG A 3 -11.52 32.44 23.52
C ARG A 3 -12.41 31.22 23.28
N LYS A 4 -13.71 31.33 23.50
CA LYS A 4 -14.64 30.16 23.28
C LYS A 4 -15.25 30.11 21.88
N GLU A 5 -15.29 31.22 21.15
CA GLU A 5 -15.88 31.23 19.80
C GLU A 5 -14.93 30.74 18.70
N PHE A 6 -13.60 30.88 18.88
CA PHE A 6 -12.61 30.40 17.91
C PHE A 6 -12.52 28.85 17.85
N ALA A 7 -12.75 28.19 19.00
CA ALA A 7 -12.71 26.71 19.02
C ALA A 7 -13.92 26.05 18.31
N ALA A 8 -15.09 26.69 18.39
CA ALA A 8 -16.30 26.18 17.74
C ALA A 8 -16.25 26.35 16.21
N VAL A 9 -15.66 27.42 15.72
CA VAL A 9 -15.49 27.67 14.27
C VAL A 9 -14.45 26.71 13.66
N LEU A 10 -13.38 26.38 14.38
CA LEU A 10 -12.38 25.40 13.89
C LEU A 10 -12.94 23.99 13.81
N LEU A 11 -13.80 23.58 14.75
CA LEU A 11 -14.46 22.25 14.71
C LEU A 11 -15.47 22.15 13.56
N LEU A 12 -16.19 23.24 13.25
CA LEU A 12 -17.12 23.28 12.13
C LEU A 12 -16.39 23.24 10.77
N LEU A 13 -15.23 23.91 10.65
CA LEU A 13 -14.44 23.90 9.44
C LEU A 13 -13.77 22.55 9.20
N ALA A 14 -13.30 21.86 10.24
CA ALA A 14 -12.75 20.51 10.13
C ALA A 14 -13.84 19.49 9.74
N GLY A 15 -15.02 19.61 10.30
CA GLY A 15 -16.17 18.77 9.96
C GLY A 15 -16.65 18.94 8.51
N THR A 16 -16.66 20.18 8.00
CA THR A 16 -17.04 20.48 6.64
C THR A 16 -15.99 20.06 5.61
N ALA A 17 -14.70 20.18 5.93
CA ALA A 17 -13.62 19.72 5.05
C ALA A 17 -13.60 18.19 4.88
N VAL A 18 -13.87 17.43 5.94
CA VAL A 18 -13.99 15.97 5.85
C VAL A 18 -15.24 15.57 5.07
N ALA A 19 -16.36 16.28 5.24
CA ALA A 19 -17.58 16.00 4.49
C ALA A 19 -17.45 16.29 2.98
N GLN A 20 -16.67 17.31 2.60
CA GLN A 20 -16.39 17.63 1.20
C GLN A 20 -15.39 16.68 0.53
N ALA A 21 -14.55 15.98 1.33
CA ALA A 21 -13.57 15.02 0.83
C ALA A 21 -14.14 13.61 0.59
N VAL A 22 -15.37 13.34 1.00
CA VAL A 22 -16.05 12.05 0.76
C VAL A 22 -16.65 12.03 -0.64
N SER A 23 -16.24 11.07 -1.46
CA SER A 23 -16.75 10.95 -2.82
C SER A 23 -18.27 10.68 -2.82
N GLU A 24 -19.01 11.49 -3.57
CA GLU A 24 -20.48 11.46 -3.63
C GLU A 24 -21.00 10.21 -4.35
N ARG A 25 -21.09 9.09 -3.68
CA ARG A 25 -22.15 8.07 -3.88
C ARG A 25 -22.29 7.16 -2.66
N PRO A 26 -22.89 7.58 -1.57
CA PRO A 26 -23.36 6.66 -0.56
C PRO A 26 -24.86 6.54 -0.60
N ARG A 27 -25.38 5.40 -0.95
CA ARG A 27 -26.73 5.04 -0.54
C ARG A 27 -26.68 4.61 0.92
N GLY A 28 -26.94 5.58 1.84
CA GLY A 28 -27.30 5.30 3.24
C GLY A 28 -26.27 4.52 4.08
N ASN A 29 -24.98 4.77 3.92
CA ASN A 29 -23.96 3.99 4.60
C ASN A 29 -23.63 4.57 5.98
N VAL A 30 -24.01 3.87 7.05
CA VAL A 30 -23.69 4.20 8.46
C VAL A 30 -22.18 4.28 8.72
N ALA A 31 -21.36 3.68 7.86
CA ALA A 31 -19.91 3.68 8.00
C ALA A 31 -19.28 5.06 7.84
N ILE A 32 -19.84 5.95 7.00
CA ILE A 32 -19.21 7.25 6.70
C ILE A 32 -19.11 8.16 7.94
N PRO A 33 -20.16 8.34 8.77
CA PRO A 33 -20.05 9.12 10.00
C PRO A 33 -19.04 8.53 11.00
N ASP A 34 -18.92 7.20 11.08
CA ASP A 34 -17.94 6.55 11.96
C ASP A 34 -16.51 6.74 11.47
N LEU A 35 -16.26 6.60 10.16
CA LEU A 35 -14.97 6.91 9.54
C LEU A 35 -14.58 8.38 9.78
N ALA A 36 -15.50 9.32 9.51
CA ALA A 36 -15.25 10.74 9.68
C ALA A 36 -14.87 11.09 11.13
N ARG A 37 -15.55 10.51 12.12
CA ARG A 37 -15.27 10.73 13.54
C ARG A 37 -13.88 10.22 13.93
N ARG A 38 -13.49 9.02 13.49
CA ARG A 38 -12.17 8.42 13.77
C ARG A 38 -11.05 9.22 13.15
N ILE A 39 -11.23 9.62 11.90
CA ILE A 39 -10.26 10.44 11.17
C ILE A 39 -10.11 11.82 11.81
N ALA A 40 -11.21 12.48 12.21
CA ALA A 40 -11.16 13.77 12.86
C ALA A 40 -10.43 13.76 14.22
N GLY A 41 -10.36 12.62 14.89
CA GLY A 41 -9.60 12.42 16.12
C GLY A 41 -8.09 12.23 15.92
N PHE A 42 -7.63 12.08 14.67
CA PHE A 42 -6.21 11.90 14.36
C PHE A 42 -5.56 13.22 13.91
N PRO A 43 -4.38 13.59 14.45
CA PRO A 43 -3.75 14.87 14.16
C PRO A 43 -2.98 14.94 12.84
N GLY A 44 -3.16 13.96 11.94
CA GLY A 44 -2.50 13.86 10.66
C GLY A 44 -3.48 13.77 9.50
N GLU A 45 -2.98 13.31 8.35
CA GLU A 45 -3.75 13.16 7.13
C GLU A 45 -4.10 11.70 6.87
N VAL A 46 -5.35 11.44 6.46
CA VAL A 46 -5.80 10.11 6.06
C VAL A 46 -6.30 10.15 4.62
N SER A 47 -5.78 9.25 3.80
CA SER A 47 -6.31 8.94 2.48
C SER A 47 -6.74 7.48 2.46
N LEU A 48 -7.95 7.19 2.01
CA LEU A 48 -8.42 5.83 1.86
C LEU A 48 -9.35 5.67 0.64
N TYR A 49 -9.33 4.48 0.09
CA TYR A 49 -10.33 4.00 -0.84
C TYR A 49 -10.59 2.53 -0.57
N ALA A 50 -11.85 2.13 -0.56
CA ALA A 50 -12.26 0.75 -0.42
C ALA A 50 -13.38 0.42 -1.39
N LYS A 51 -13.37 -0.83 -1.87
CA LYS A 51 -14.37 -1.37 -2.80
C LYS A 51 -14.73 -2.79 -2.40
N ASN A 52 -16.02 -3.07 -2.30
CA ASN A 52 -16.50 -4.43 -2.32
C ASN A 52 -16.45 -4.93 -3.77
N LEU A 53 -15.61 -5.93 -4.04
CA LEU A 53 -15.38 -6.44 -5.39
C LEU A 53 -16.55 -7.27 -5.93
N ASP A 54 -17.43 -7.72 -5.06
CA ASP A 54 -18.59 -8.54 -5.41
C ASP A 54 -19.84 -7.68 -5.67
N SER A 55 -20.07 -6.61 -4.88
CA SER A 55 -21.20 -5.69 -5.08
C SER A 55 -20.88 -4.47 -5.92
N GLY A 56 -19.60 -4.09 -6.00
CA GLY A 56 -19.14 -2.86 -6.64
C GLY A 56 -19.29 -1.60 -5.78
N GLU A 57 -19.83 -1.69 -4.57
CA GLU A 57 -19.95 -0.53 -3.66
C GLU A 57 -18.60 -0.01 -3.21
N THR A 58 -18.48 1.31 -3.07
CA THR A 58 -17.21 1.99 -2.76
C THR A 58 -17.37 3.02 -1.65
N ILE A 59 -16.29 3.23 -0.91
CA ILE A 59 -16.10 4.35 0.03
C ILE A 59 -14.73 4.96 -0.25
N GLY A 60 -14.66 6.30 -0.36
CA GLY A 60 -13.42 7.02 -0.59
C GLY A 60 -13.32 8.29 0.24
N ILE A 61 -12.12 8.58 0.72
CA ILE A 61 -11.74 9.84 1.37
C ILE A 61 -10.38 10.24 0.83
N ARG A 62 -10.28 11.38 0.15
CA ARG A 62 -9.06 11.86 -0.50
C ARG A 62 -8.42 10.81 -1.42
N GLU A 63 -9.22 9.94 -1.99
CA GLU A 63 -8.81 8.73 -2.69
C GLU A 63 -8.01 8.97 -3.97
N ASN A 64 -8.11 10.17 -4.55
CA ASN A 64 -7.39 10.58 -5.76
C ASN A 64 -6.18 11.47 -5.44
N GLU A 65 -5.95 11.81 -4.17
CA GLU A 65 -4.81 12.62 -3.77
C GLU A 65 -3.54 11.76 -3.73
N PRO A 66 -2.41 12.32 -4.23
CA PRO A 66 -1.14 11.61 -4.19
C PRO A 66 -0.64 11.44 -2.74
N VAL A 67 -0.29 10.19 -2.39
CA VAL A 67 0.25 9.83 -1.07
C VAL A 67 1.62 9.18 -1.20
N ARG A 68 2.43 9.28 -0.14
CA ARG A 68 3.65 8.49 0.00
C ARG A 68 3.27 7.02 0.17
N THR A 69 3.85 6.14 -0.63
CA THR A 69 3.52 4.72 -0.57
C THR A 69 4.31 3.97 0.50
N ALA A 70 5.49 4.44 0.86
CA ALA A 70 6.46 3.59 1.54
C ALA A 70 6.55 2.22 0.83
N SER A 71 6.57 1.11 1.57
CA SER A 71 6.70 -0.24 1.00
C SER A 71 5.47 -0.75 0.24
N THR A 72 4.32 -0.06 0.23
CA THR A 72 3.17 -0.51 -0.57
C THR A 72 3.45 -0.42 -2.08
N ILE A 73 4.43 0.40 -2.53
CA ILE A 73 4.88 0.42 -3.93
C ILE A 73 5.41 -0.94 -4.42
N LYS A 74 5.84 -1.82 -3.50
CA LYS A 74 6.35 -3.16 -3.81
C LYS A 74 5.30 -4.03 -4.51
N ILE A 75 4.00 -3.74 -4.34
CA ILE A 75 2.92 -4.37 -5.10
C ILE A 75 3.07 -4.07 -6.61
N ALA A 76 3.32 -2.82 -6.96
CA ALA A 76 3.53 -2.41 -8.35
C ALA A 76 4.84 -2.97 -8.93
N ILE A 77 5.90 -3.04 -8.11
CA ILE A 77 7.17 -3.66 -8.50
C ILE A 77 6.94 -5.15 -8.79
N MET A 78 6.26 -5.88 -7.91
CA MET A 78 5.91 -7.29 -8.11
C MET A 78 5.13 -7.50 -9.42
N ALA A 79 4.08 -6.71 -9.66
CA ALA A 79 3.27 -6.82 -10.87
C ALA A 79 4.10 -6.60 -12.16
N ALA A 80 5.03 -5.63 -12.13
CA ALA A 80 5.91 -5.36 -13.25
C ALA A 80 6.95 -6.48 -13.47
N LEU A 81 7.42 -7.15 -12.42
CA LEU A 81 8.29 -8.33 -12.54
C LEU A 81 7.55 -9.51 -13.18
N PHE A 82 6.32 -9.78 -12.76
CA PHE A 82 5.48 -10.81 -13.39
C PHE A 82 5.26 -10.52 -14.88
N ASP A 83 5.00 -9.29 -15.28
CA ASP A 83 4.89 -8.87 -16.68
C ASP A 83 6.21 -9.11 -17.44
N ALA A 84 7.35 -8.76 -16.85
CA ALA A 84 8.65 -8.95 -17.46
C ALA A 84 9.00 -10.43 -17.65
N VAL A 85 8.64 -11.29 -16.70
CA VAL A 85 8.79 -12.74 -16.83
C VAL A 85 7.87 -13.29 -17.91
N ALA A 86 6.62 -12.88 -17.95
CA ALA A 86 5.66 -13.31 -18.97
C ALA A 86 6.12 -12.91 -20.38
N ARG A 87 6.86 -11.81 -20.53
CA ARG A 87 7.45 -11.39 -21.81
C ARG A 87 8.82 -11.99 -22.12
N GLY A 88 9.33 -12.88 -21.25
CA GLY A 88 10.64 -13.51 -21.43
C GLY A 88 11.85 -12.60 -21.22
N GLU A 89 11.66 -11.43 -20.60
CA GLU A 89 12.74 -10.48 -20.28
C GLU A 89 13.49 -10.82 -18.99
N LEU A 90 12.82 -11.57 -18.11
CA LEU A 90 13.35 -12.13 -16.88
C LEU A 90 12.96 -13.59 -16.78
N THR A 91 13.65 -14.34 -15.93
CA THR A 91 13.26 -15.69 -15.54
C THR A 91 13.24 -15.79 -14.01
N TRP A 92 12.26 -16.50 -13.45
CA TRP A 92 12.17 -16.70 -11.99
C TRP A 92 13.37 -17.43 -11.41
N SER A 93 14.05 -18.27 -12.21
CA SER A 93 15.25 -19.00 -11.83
C SER A 93 16.55 -18.20 -11.95
N GLU A 94 16.52 -17.01 -12.56
CA GLU A 94 17.67 -16.11 -12.63
C GLU A 94 18.19 -15.82 -11.23
N ARG A 95 19.52 -15.84 -11.06
CA ARG A 95 20.13 -15.66 -9.74
C ARG A 95 20.67 -14.25 -9.58
N LEU A 96 20.25 -13.61 -8.49
CA LEU A 96 20.76 -12.33 -8.02
C LEU A 96 21.74 -12.61 -6.87
N THR A 97 22.92 -12.02 -6.91
CA THR A 97 23.94 -12.22 -5.87
C THR A 97 23.83 -11.13 -4.82
N VAL A 98 23.74 -11.52 -3.55
CA VAL A 98 23.77 -10.57 -2.43
C VAL A 98 25.13 -9.87 -2.38
N THR A 99 25.13 -8.54 -2.43
CA THR A 99 26.36 -7.74 -2.31
C THR A 99 26.24 -6.73 -1.17
N ASP A 100 27.39 -6.34 -0.62
CA ASP A 100 27.42 -5.34 0.44
C ASP A 100 26.88 -3.97 -0.01
N ALA A 101 27.04 -3.66 -1.29
CA ALA A 101 26.55 -2.41 -1.89
C ALA A 101 25.01 -2.30 -1.91
N GLU A 102 24.31 -3.43 -1.94
CA GLU A 102 22.83 -3.48 -2.01
C GLU A 102 22.20 -3.57 -0.62
N LYS A 103 22.97 -3.99 0.38
CA LYS A 103 22.47 -4.14 1.75
C LYS A 103 22.04 -2.81 2.34
N VAL A 104 20.80 -2.76 2.78
CA VAL A 104 20.21 -1.59 3.43
C VAL A 104 19.47 -1.99 4.70
N PRO A 105 19.60 -1.21 5.77
CA PRO A 105 18.97 -1.51 7.05
C PRO A 105 17.44 -1.37 6.99
N GLY A 106 16.81 -1.84 8.02
CA GLY A 106 15.36 -1.75 8.25
C GLY A 106 14.67 -3.09 8.08
N ALA A 107 13.56 -3.15 7.35
CA ALA A 107 12.81 -4.38 7.21
C ALA A 107 13.52 -5.43 6.38
N GLY A 108 13.36 -6.70 6.75
CA GLY A 108 13.87 -7.86 6.03
C GLY A 108 14.96 -8.63 6.80
N VAL A 109 15.56 -9.60 6.12
CA VAL A 109 16.56 -10.53 6.70
C VAL A 109 17.86 -10.57 5.89
N ILE A 110 17.87 -10.09 4.63
CA ILE A 110 19.05 -10.22 3.77
C ILE A 110 20.23 -9.41 4.33
N GLU A 111 19.95 -8.20 4.84
CA GLU A 111 21.01 -7.31 5.34
C GLU A 111 21.77 -7.92 6.50
N SER A 112 21.07 -8.51 7.47
CA SER A 112 21.64 -9.00 8.73
C SER A 112 22.00 -10.48 8.69
N GLU A 113 21.23 -11.32 8.01
CA GLU A 113 21.32 -12.78 8.14
C GLU A 113 22.00 -13.47 6.95
N LEU A 114 22.09 -12.81 5.77
CA LEU A 114 22.65 -13.48 4.60
C LEU A 114 24.06 -12.97 4.25
N SER A 115 24.92 -13.92 3.87
CA SER A 115 26.31 -13.63 3.49
C SER A 115 26.39 -12.97 2.11
N ASN A 116 27.38 -12.09 1.93
CA ASN A 116 27.78 -11.60 0.62
C ASN A 116 28.22 -12.76 -0.28
N GLY A 117 27.95 -12.66 -1.57
CA GLY A 117 28.25 -13.71 -2.54
C GLY A 117 27.17 -14.78 -2.65
N LEU A 118 26.14 -14.79 -1.78
CA LEU A 118 25.05 -15.77 -1.86
C LEU A 118 24.17 -15.50 -3.09
N PRO A 119 24.00 -16.46 -4.02
CA PRO A 119 23.11 -16.33 -5.15
C PRO A 119 21.70 -16.78 -4.78
N LEU A 120 20.71 -15.88 -4.92
CA LEU A 120 19.30 -16.16 -4.67
C LEU A 120 18.50 -16.15 -5.98
N PRO A 121 17.59 -17.09 -6.22
CA PRO A 121 16.66 -17.01 -7.34
C PRO A 121 15.82 -15.72 -7.27
N LEU A 122 15.52 -15.12 -8.42
CA LEU A 122 14.72 -13.90 -8.52
C LEU A 122 13.36 -14.06 -7.82
N VAL A 123 12.75 -15.23 -7.93
CA VAL A 123 11.47 -15.54 -7.26
C VAL A 123 11.61 -15.45 -5.73
N ASP A 124 12.69 -15.95 -5.15
CA ASP A 124 12.90 -15.91 -3.69
C ASP A 124 13.15 -14.49 -3.21
N VAL A 125 13.91 -13.71 -3.97
CA VAL A 125 14.13 -12.28 -3.67
C VAL A 125 12.79 -11.52 -3.73
N MET A 126 11.94 -11.80 -4.71
CA MET A 126 10.60 -11.20 -4.80
C MET A 126 9.71 -11.64 -3.63
N HIS A 127 9.77 -12.89 -3.19
CA HIS A 127 9.04 -13.37 -2.01
C HIS A 127 9.49 -12.66 -0.72
N LEU A 128 10.80 -12.47 -0.52
CA LEU A 128 11.33 -11.73 0.64
C LEU A 128 10.89 -10.25 0.61
N MET A 129 10.92 -9.61 -0.57
CA MET A 129 10.42 -8.26 -0.75
C MET A 129 8.95 -8.13 -0.31
N MET A 130 8.11 -9.09 -0.64
CA MET A 130 6.68 -9.02 -0.36
C MET A 130 6.32 -9.49 1.05
N ALA A 131 6.80 -10.67 1.47
CA ALA A 131 6.40 -11.30 2.73
C ALA A 131 6.99 -10.59 3.95
N LEU A 132 8.28 -10.22 3.90
CA LEU A 132 9.01 -9.57 4.99
C LEU A 132 9.22 -8.07 4.76
N SER A 133 8.74 -7.56 3.62
CA SER A 133 9.07 -6.19 3.21
C SER A 133 10.57 -5.93 3.08
N ASP A 134 11.37 -6.95 2.74
CA ASP A 134 12.83 -6.87 2.74
C ASP A 134 13.33 -5.73 1.84
N ASN A 135 14.10 -4.82 2.44
CA ASN A 135 14.60 -3.63 1.79
C ASN A 135 15.76 -3.94 0.84
N THR A 136 16.64 -4.84 1.24
CA THR A 136 17.75 -5.29 0.40
C THR A 136 17.22 -6.05 -0.82
N ALA A 137 16.26 -6.96 -0.63
CA ALA A 137 15.56 -7.62 -1.73
C ALA A 137 14.97 -6.62 -2.73
N THR A 138 14.35 -5.54 -2.21
CA THR A 138 13.77 -4.49 -3.06
C THR A 138 14.84 -3.82 -3.91
N ASN A 139 16.00 -3.50 -3.34
CA ASN A 139 17.09 -2.88 -4.07
C ASN A 139 17.69 -3.82 -5.11
N MET A 140 17.94 -5.09 -4.77
CA MET A 140 18.40 -6.10 -5.72
C MET A 140 17.46 -6.24 -6.93
N LEU A 141 16.14 -6.25 -6.70
CA LEU A 141 15.15 -6.29 -7.76
C LEU A 141 15.16 -5.03 -8.62
N LEU A 142 15.27 -3.84 -8.00
CA LEU A 142 15.30 -2.57 -8.73
C LEU A 142 16.64 -2.32 -9.45
N ASP A 143 17.72 -2.96 -9.05
CA ASP A 143 18.97 -2.98 -9.82
C ASP A 143 18.83 -3.84 -11.07
N ARG A 144 18.20 -4.99 -10.95
CA ARG A 144 17.95 -5.87 -12.10
C ARG A 144 16.83 -5.37 -13.01
N PHE A 145 15.80 -4.77 -12.45
CA PHE A 145 14.62 -4.23 -13.15
C PHE A 145 14.34 -2.80 -12.68
N PRO A 146 14.98 -1.78 -13.27
CA PRO A 146 14.94 -0.40 -12.79
C PRO A 146 13.54 0.20 -12.68
N ALA A 147 13.39 1.15 -11.75
CA ALA A 147 12.13 1.83 -11.46
C ALA A 147 11.46 2.46 -12.71
N ASP A 148 12.23 2.92 -13.71
CA ASP A 148 11.66 3.40 -14.97
C ASP A 148 10.94 2.30 -15.76
N ARG A 149 11.40 1.06 -15.68
CA ARG A 149 10.71 -0.08 -16.29
C ARG A 149 9.41 -0.44 -15.56
N VAL A 150 9.42 -0.35 -14.22
CA VAL A 150 8.20 -0.45 -13.41
C VAL A 150 7.20 0.62 -13.83
N ASN A 151 7.66 1.87 -13.98
CA ASN A 151 6.81 2.99 -14.38
C ASN A 151 6.26 2.82 -15.80
N ALA A 152 7.05 2.32 -16.74
CA ALA A 152 6.59 2.00 -18.10
C ALA A 152 5.50 0.92 -18.10
N TYR A 153 5.59 -0.08 -17.23
CA TYR A 153 4.53 -1.06 -17.03
C TYR A 153 3.25 -0.40 -16.50
N LEU A 154 3.36 0.45 -15.47
CA LEU A 154 2.22 1.15 -14.88
C LEU A 154 1.51 2.06 -15.89
N ASP A 155 2.26 2.71 -16.80
CA ASP A 155 1.70 3.49 -17.90
C ASP A 155 0.88 2.62 -18.85
N ARG A 156 1.39 1.44 -19.22
CA ARG A 156 0.68 0.51 -20.12
C ARG A 156 -0.65 0.02 -19.54
N ILE A 157 -0.71 -0.16 -18.23
CA ILE A 157 -1.95 -0.60 -17.56
C ILE A 157 -2.82 0.57 -17.06
N GLY A 158 -2.47 1.83 -17.40
CA GLY A 158 -3.26 3.01 -17.07
C GLY A 158 -3.27 3.43 -15.60
N LEU A 159 -2.24 3.06 -14.83
CA LEU A 159 -2.05 3.46 -13.43
C LEU A 159 -0.99 4.58 -13.31
N GLY A 160 -1.23 5.65 -14.06
CA GLY A 160 -0.27 6.76 -14.20
C GLY A 160 -0.03 7.59 -12.94
N SER A 161 -0.89 7.51 -11.94
CA SER A 161 -0.67 8.18 -10.64
C SER A 161 0.27 7.40 -9.72
N THR A 162 0.54 6.12 -10.03
CA THR A 162 1.46 5.27 -9.28
C THR A 162 2.84 5.29 -9.91
N ARG A 163 3.89 5.60 -9.13
CA ARG A 163 5.29 5.65 -9.59
C ARG A 163 6.24 5.06 -8.57
N SER A 164 7.11 4.18 -9.03
CA SER A 164 8.35 3.83 -8.34
C SER A 164 9.38 4.94 -8.62
N LEU A 165 9.86 5.59 -7.57
CA LEU A 165 10.66 6.81 -7.71
C LEU A 165 12.16 6.55 -7.58
N ARG A 166 12.57 5.67 -6.68
CA ARG A 166 13.97 5.35 -6.41
C ARG A 166 14.11 4.07 -5.60
N LYS A 167 15.34 3.58 -5.50
CA LYS A 167 15.72 2.53 -4.53
C LYS A 167 15.59 3.05 -3.09
N ILE A 168 15.60 2.15 -2.15
CA ILE A 168 15.67 2.47 -0.72
C ILE A 168 17.07 3.00 -0.43
N LEU A 169 17.17 4.05 0.39
CA LEU A 169 18.45 4.68 0.72
C LEU A 169 19.30 3.72 1.57
N GLY A 170 20.49 3.42 1.07
CA GLY A 170 21.54 2.73 1.82
C GLY A 170 22.54 3.72 2.44
N LYS A 171 23.58 3.19 3.06
CA LYS A 171 24.68 3.95 3.70
C LYS A 171 25.39 4.90 2.72
N ASN A 172 25.35 4.61 1.41
CA ASN A 172 26.04 5.35 0.36
C ASN A 172 25.15 6.42 -0.32
N GLY A 173 24.01 6.77 0.26
CA GLY A 173 23.12 7.80 -0.25
C GLY A 173 22.10 7.32 -1.29
N PRO A 174 21.40 8.25 -1.96
CA PRO A 174 20.34 7.93 -2.89
C PRO A 174 20.91 7.36 -4.19
N ALA A 175 20.45 6.19 -4.56
CA ALA A 175 20.77 5.56 -5.82
C ALA A 175 19.49 5.14 -6.57
N GLY A 176 19.60 4.95 -7.88
CA GLY A 176 18.53 4.36 -8.69
C GLY A 176 17.27 5.21 -8.80
N PHE A 177 17.40 6.55 -8.95
CA PHE A 177 16.26 7.40 -9.27
C PHE A 177 15.72 7.11 -10.67
N SER A 178 14.41 6.90 -10.79
CA SER A 178 13.69 6.93 -12.06
C SER A 178 13.62 8.37 -12.61
N ALA A 179 13.25 8.52 -13.88
CA ALA A 179 12.95 9.82 -14.46
C ALA A 179 11.88 10.57 -13.64
N ALA A 180 10.83 9.85 -13.19
CA ALA A 180 9.82 10.41 -12.31
C ALA A 180 10.38 10.81 -10.94
N GLY A 181 11.33 10.04 -10.38
CA GLY A 181 11.97 10.32 -9.10
C GLY A 181 12.87 11.55 -9.10
N LYS A 182 13.39 11.95 -10.27
CA LYS A 182 14.21 13.16 -10.44
C LYS A 182 13.38 14.45 -10.45
N LEU A 183 12.07 14.37 -10.66
CA LEU A 183 11.19 15.53 -10.66
C LEU A 183 11.06 16.12 -9.25
N GLU A 184 11.25 17.44 -9.12
CA GLU A 184 11.18 18.16 -7.83
C GLU A 184 9.88 17.88 -7.08
N LYS A 185 8.73 17.92 -7.77
CA LYS A 185 7.41 17.63 -7.20
C LYS A 185 7.28 16.26 -6.53
N ASN A 186 8.13 15.31 -6.91
CA ASN A 186 8.10 13.93 -6.42
C ASN A 186 9.08 13.65 -5.28
N ARG A 187 10.01 14.55 -4.97
CA ARG A 187 11.03 14.34 -3.92
C ARG A 187 10.44 14.03 -2.55
N LYS A 188 9.32 14.67 -2.22
CA LYS A 188 8.62 14.48 -0.93
C LYS A 188 8.05 13.08 -0.73
N TYR A 189 7.87 12.29 -1.81
CA TYR A 189 7.21 10.99 -1.73
C TYR A 189 8.17 9.81 -1.43
N GLY A 190 9.48 10.05 -1.39
CA GLY A 190 10.45 9.01 -1.05
C GLY A 190 10.61 7.96 -2.15
N MET A 191 10.39 6.69 -1.85
CA MET A 191 10.58 5.60 -2.82
C MET A 191 9.42 5.42 -3.80
N GLY A 192 8.24 5.96 -3.49
CA GLY A 192 7.08 5.82 -4.37
C GLY A 192 5.94 6.75 -4.03
N VAL A 193 5.15 7.07 -5.03
CA VAL A 193 3.90 7.82 -4.95
C VAL A 193 2.77 7.02 -5.59
N SER A 194 1.57 7.12 -5.05
CA SER A 194 0.34 6.56 -5.61
C SER A 194 -0.87 7.32 -5.10
N THR A 195 -2.06 6.89 -5.52
CA THR A 195 -3.33 7.25 -4.91
C THR A 195 -3.97 6.00 -4.30
N SER A 196 -4.81 6.17 -3.27
CA SER A 196 -5.56 5.03 -2.70
C SER A 196 -6.44 4.35 -3.77
N ARG A 197 -6.98 5.12 -4.71
CA ARG A 197 -7.78 4.59 -5.83
C ARG A 197 -6.95 3.73 -6.78
N ASP A 198 -5.77 4.17 -7.22
CA ASP A 198 -4.90 3.40 -8.11
C ASP A 198 -4.50 2.07 -7.47
N MET A 199 -4.14 2.08 -6.18
CA MET A 199 -3.75 0.86 -5.46
C MET A 199 -4.91 -0.15 -5.39
N VAL A 200 -6.13 0.30 -5.06
CA VAL A 200 -7.31 -0.59 -5.05
C VAL A 200 -7.64 -1.07 -6.46
N THR A 201 -7.48 -0.23 -7.48
CA THR A 201 -7.67 -0.64 -8.89
C THR A 201 -6.70 -1.75 -9.28
N LEU A 202 -5.43 -1.67 -8.86
CA LEU A 202 -4.46 -2.74 -9.09
C LEU A 202 -4.86 -4.03 -8.38
N MET A 203 -5.28 -3.94 -7.12
CA MET A 203 -5.75 -5.08 -6.33
C MET A 203 -7.00 -5.73 -6.96
N GLU A 204 -7.98 -4.94 -7.39
CA GLU A 204 -9.17 -5.41 -8.07
C GLU A 204 -8.84 -6.19 -9.35
N ARG A 205 -7.93 -5.64 -10.17
CA ARG A 205 -7.48 -6.32 -11.41
C ARG A 205 -6.74 -7.62 -11.11
N MET A 206 -5.91 -7.66 -10.06
CA MET A 206 -5.28 -8.91 -9.61
C MET A 206 -6.33 -9.93 -9.22
N GLU A 207 -7.31 -9.55 -8.40
CA GLU A 207 -8.35 -10.46 -7.93
C GLU A 207 -9.24 -10.98 -9.07
N ARG A 208 -9.40 -10.19 -10.15
CA ARG A 208 -10.13 -10.58 -11.36
C ARG A 208 -9.30 -11.39 -12.36
N GLY A 209 -8.01 -11.59 -12.10
CA GLY A 209 -7.12 -12.31 -13.03
C GLY A 209 -6.68 -11.49 -14.25
N GLU A 210 -6.76 -10.18 -14.17
CA GLU A 210 -6.53 -9.23 -15.26
C GLU A 210 -5.11 -8.62 -15.26
N VAL A 211 -4.28 -8.95 -14.26
CA VAL A 211 -2.88 -8.49 -14.19
C VAL A 211 -1.98 -9.58 -14.77
N VAL A 212 -1.38 -9.29 -15.94
CA VAL A 212 -0.52 -10.18 -16.72
C VAL A 212 -1.29 -11.39 -17.27
N SER A 213 -1.75 -12.29 -16.39
CA SER A 213 -2.60 -13.45 -16.70
C SER A 213 -3.38 -13.87 -15.46
N ALA A 214 -4.38 -14.74 -15.63
CA ALA A 214 -5.14 -15.27 -14.50
C ALA A 214 -4.26 -16.05 -13.51
N ASP A 215 -3.28 -16.83 -14.02
CA ASP A 215 -2.34 -17.60 -13.19
C ASP A 215 -1.38 -16.66 -12.44
N ALA A 216 -0.78 -15.70 -13.12
CA ALA A 216 0.10 -14.72 -12.52
C ALA A 216 -0.63 -13.90 -11.44
N SER A 217 -1.86 -13.50 -11.71
CA SER A 217 -2.70 -12.76 -10.75
C SER A 217 -2.98 -13.57 -9.48
N ARG A 218 -3.33 -14.87 -9.63
CA ARG A 218 -3.53 -15.76 -8.48
C ARG A 218 -2.25 -15.94 -7.66
N GLU A 219 -1.11 -16.07 -8.33
CA GLU A 219 0.19 -16.21 -7.67
C GLU A 219 0.55 -14.93 -6.90
N MET A 220 0.38 -13.75 -7.49
CA MET A 220 0.59 -12.47 -6.79
C MET A 220 -0.28 -12.34 -5.54
N ILE A 221 -1.56 -12.69 -5.60
CA ILE A 221 -2.45 -12.71 -4.43
C ILE A 221 -1.96 -13.72 -3.39
N ALA A 222 -1.53 -14.92 -3.80
CA ALA A 222 -0.98 -15.92 -2.90
C ALA A 222 0.31 -15.45 -2.21
N VAL A 223 1.16 -14.70 -2.91
CA VAL A 223 2.34 -14.04 -2.34
C VAL A 223 1.94 -13.01 -1.29
N MET A 224 0.96 -12.17 -1.58
CA MET A 224 0.47 -11.14 -0.64
C MET A 224 -0.18 -11.73 0.61
N LYS A 225 -0.84 -12.88 0.53
CA LYS A 225 -1.37 -13.60 1.69
C LYS A 225 -0.28 -14.06 2.68
N ARG A 226 0.97 -14.16 2.25
CA ARG A 226 2.14 -14.52 3.08
C ARG A 226 2.76 -13.33 3.81
N CYS A 227 2.21 -12.11 3.70
CA CYS A 227 2.69 -10.96 4.44
C CYS A 227 2.73 -11.25 5.95
N GLN A 228 3.89 -11.04 6.58
CA GLN A 228 4.10 -11.33 8.00
C GLN A 228 3.65 -10.18 8.91
N ASP A 229 3.48 -8.99 8.36
CA ASP A 229 3.03 -7.83 9.13
C ASP A 229 1.50 -7.85 9.29
N ASN A 230 1.05 -8.00 10.53
CA ASN A 230 -0.34 -8.07 10.94
C ASN A 230 -0.81 -6.83 11.74
N THR A 231 -0.05 -5.74 11.70
CA THR A 231 -0.31 -4.57 12.57
C THR A 231 -1.41 -3.63 12.05
N CYS A 232 -1.76 -3.69 10.77
CA CYS A 232 -2.68 -2.77 10.09
C CYS A 232 -3.98 -3.46 9.65
N ILE A 233 -4.25 -3.57 8.33
CA ILE A 233 -5.51 -4.12 7.79
C ILE A 233 -5.83 -5.50 8.36
N ARG A 234 -4.85 -6.39 8.50
CA ARG A 234 -5.05 -7.76 8.99
C ARG A 234 -5.47 -7.81 10.47
N ARG A 235 -5.03 -6.84 11.28
CA ARG A 235 -5.16 -6.85 12.75
C ARG A 235 -6.56 -7.14 13.28
N PRO A 236 -7.66 -6.55 12.77
CA PRO A 236 -9.00 -6.76 13.34
C PRO A 236 -9.71 -8.04 12.88
N PHE A 237 -9.10 -8.85 11.99
CA PHE A 237 -9.83 -9.90 11.29
C PHE A 237 -9.47 -11.34 11.73
N GLY A 238 -8.50 -11.51 12.62
CA GLY A 238 -8.16 -12.82 13.18
C GLY A 238 -7.88 -13.88 12.11
N ASP A 239 -8.76 -14.85 11.97
CA ASP A 239 -8.62 -16.00 11.08
C ASP A 239 -9.07 -15.76 9.63
N LEU A 240 -9.52 -14.54 9.28
CA LEU A 240 -9.88 -14.26 7.88
C LEU A 240 -8.62 -14.21 7.00
N ASP A 241 -8.78 -14.73 5.79
CA ASP A 241 -7.76 -14.52 4.76
C ASP A 241 -7.63 -13.03 4.44
N VAL A 242 -6.39 -12.54 4.44
CA VAL A 242 -6.05 -11.18 4.02
C VAL A 242 -4.83 -11.23 3.13
N ALA A 243 -4.96 -10.73 1.92
CA ALA A 243 -3.82 -10.48 1.04
C ALA A 243 -3.45 -9.01 1.16
N ASN A 244 -2.29 -8.68 1.75
CA ASN A 244 -1.93 -7.27 1.98
C ASN A 244 -0.44 -6.99 1.83
N LYS A 245 -0.11 -5.71 1.76
CA LYS A 245 1.26 -5.20 1.86
C LYS A 245 1.26 -3.91 2.66
N THR A 246 1.98 -3.92 3.78
CA THR A 246 2.18 -2.75 4.63
C THR A 246 3.29 -1.83 4.12
N GLY A 247 3.26 -0.58 4.56
CA GLY A 247 4.29 0.41 4.34
C GLY A 247 4.45 1.32 5.55
N ALA A 248 5.69 1.60 5.94
CA ALA A 248 5.99 2.42 7.10
C ALA A 248 7.16 3.38 6.83
N LEU A 249 7.04 4.61 7.35
CA LEU A 249 8.08 5.61 7.51
C LEU A 249 7.94 6.23 8.92
N ASP A 250 8.87 7.08 9.32
CA ASP A 250 8.83 7.71 10.66
C ASP A 250 7.45 8.29 11.00
N ALA A 251 6.86 9.04 10.07
CA ALA A 251 5.59 9.73 10.26
C ALA A 251 4.43 9.12 9.45
N LEU A 252 4.58 7.89 8.91
CA LEU A 252 3.58 7.31 8.01
C LEU A 252 3.36 5.83 8.27
N ARG A 253 2.10 5.41 8.20
CA ARG A 253 1.68 4.02 8.03
C ARG A 253 0.74 3.92 6.83
N SER A 254 0.91 2.87 6.05
CA SER A 254 0.06 2.57 4.90
C SER A 254 -0.16 1.07 4.80
N ASP A 255 -1.33 0.66 4.34
CA ASP A 255 -1.58 -0.74 4.01
C ASP A 255 -2.54 -0.85 2.83
N VAL A 256 -2.27 -1.79 1.94
CA VAL A 256 -3.06 -2.07 0.75
C VAL A 256 -3.35 -3.56 0.69
N GLY A 257 -4.62 -3.93 0.56
CA GLY A 257 -4.95 -5.35 0.55
C GLY A 257 -6.40 -5.68 0.23
N ILE A 258 -6.70 -6.98 0.27
CA ILE A 258 -8.04 -7.55 0.13
C ILE A 258 -8.35 -8.36 1.38
N VAL A 259 -9.48 -8.09 2.01
CA VAL A 259 -10.05 -8.90 3.09
C VAL A 259 -11.10 -9.83 2.49
N TYR A 260 -10.93 -11.14 2.68
CA TYR A 260 -11.87 -12.17 2.20
C TYR A 260 -12.89 -12.49 3.29
N SER A 261 -13.98 -11.74 3.31
CA SER A 261 -15.05 -11.92 4.30
C SER A 261 -16.24 -12.70 3.71
N LYS A 262 -17.08 -13.25 4.59
CA LYS A 262 -18.36 -13.87 4.18
C LYS A 262 -19.33 -12.89 3.51
N SER A 263 -19.13 -11.59 3.75
CA SER A 263 -19.97 -10.51 3.23
C SER A 263 -19.37 -9.84 1.98
N GLY A 264 -18.38 -10.46 1.36
CA GLY A 264 -17.73 -10.03 0.14
C GLY A 264 -16.23 -9.84 0.29
N ARG A 265 -15.56 -9.74 -0.85
CA ARG A 265 -14.12 -9.44 -0.98
C ARG A 265 -13.97 -7.93 -0.96
N ILE A 266 -13.33 -7.40 0.08
CA ILE A 266 -13.18 -5.94 0.24
C ILE A 266 -11.74 -5.57 -0.04
N ALA A 267 -11.49 -4.95 -1.21
CA ALA A 267 -10.21 -4.34 -1.52
C ALA A 267 -10.12 -2.95 -0.89
N MET A 268 -8.99 -2.63 -0.27
CA MET A 268 -8.78 -1.32 0.35
C MET A 268 -7.32 -0.88 0.32
N ALA A 269 -7.12 0.43 0.28
CA ALA A 269 -5.85 1.10 0.48
C ALA A 269 -6.06 2.23 1.49
N ILE A 270 -5.29 2.24 2.56
CA ILE A 270 -5.40 3.20 3.65
C ILE A 270 -4.00 3.73 3.94
N THR A 271 -3.83 5.05 3.88
CA THR A 271 -2.60 5.74 4.25
C THR A 271 -2.90 6.77 5.33
N VAL A 272 -2.11 6.72 6.40
CA VAL A 272 -2.14 7.63 7.54
C VAL A 272 -0.77 8.31 7.60
N ASP A 273 -0.72 9.62 7.43
CA ASP A 273 0.50 10.44 7.39
C ASP A 273 0.46 11.55 8.43
N GLY A 274 1.62 12.04 8.86
CA GLY A 274 1.71 13.08 9.90
C GLY A 274 1.66 12.53 11.32
N ILE A 275 2.11 11.29 11.56
CA ILE A 275 2.30 10.74 12.91
C ILE A 275 3.37 11.57 13.61
N ALA A 276 3.02 12.14 14.76
CA ALA A 276 3.82 13.17 15.43
C ALA A 276 5.18 12.66 15.98
N GLN A 277 5.26 11.40 16.36
CA GLN A 277 6.47 10.77 16.90
C GLN A 277 6.77 9.47 16.18
N PRO A 278 8.03 9.21 15.79
CA PRO A 278 8.42 7.91 15.28
C PRO A 278 8.16 6.82 16.32
N ASP A 279 7.38 5.83 15.93
CA ASP A 279 7.09 4.65 16.73
C ASP A 279 7.04 3.44 15.80
N TRP A 280 7.93 2.49 16.01
CA TRP A 280 8.06 1.27 15.20
C TRP A 280 7.41 0.05 15.88
N GLY A 281 6.76 0.27 17.02
CA GLY A 281 6.02 -0.77 17.73
C GLY A 281 4.74 -1.20 17.02
N PRO A 282 4.19 -2.36 17.39
CA PRO A 282 2.97 -2.90 16.80
C PRO A 282 1.73 -2.05 17.11
N ASP A 283 1.79 -1.22 18.14
CA ASP A 283 0.70 -0.35 18.60
C ASP A 283 0.87 1.12 18.16
N ASN A 284 1.67 1.36 17.10
CA ASN A 284 1.79 2.67 16.51
C ASN A 284 0.40 3.27 16.22
N PRO A 285 0.13 4.54 16.60
CA PRO A 285 -1.19 5.17 16.44
C PRO A 285 -1.75 5.12 15.02
N GLY A 286 -0.89 5.24 14.00
CA GLY A 286 -1.30 5.13 12.60
C GLY A 286 -1.70 3.70 12.21
N SER A 287 -0.97 2.68 12.73
CA SER A 287 -1.32 1.27 12.50
C SER A 287 -2.66 0.92 13.16
N LEU A 288 -2.88 1.38 14.39
CA LEU A 288 -4.14 1.20 15.11
C LEU A 288 -5.31 1.86 14.36
N LEU A 289 -5.10 3.09 13.88
CA LEU A 289 -6.14 3.78 13.10
C LEU A 289 -6.45 3.03 11.80
N ILE A 290 -5.45 2.54 11.06
CA ILE A 290 -5.67 1.71 9.85
C ILE A 290 -6.50 0.48 10.21
N ALA A 291 -6.17 -0.23 11.29
CA ALA A 291 -6.91 -1.40 11.74
C ALA A 291 -8.38 -1.08 12.06
N GLU A 292 -8.63 0.01 12.78
CA GLU A 292 -9.98 0.47 13.09
C GLU A 292 -10.78 0.83 11.83
N LEU A 293 -10.17 1.62 10.92
CA LEU A 293 -10.81 2.01 9.66
C LEU A 293 -11.11 0.80 8.78
N ALA A 294 -10.19 -0.17 8.69
CA ALA A 294 -10.41 -1.43 7.98
C ALA A 294 -11.63 -2.19 8.51
N GLY A 295 -11.76 -2.28 9.84
CA GLY A 295 -12.94 -2.89 10.47
C GLY A 295 -14.25 -2.17 10.14
N VAL A 296 -14.24 -0.84 10.12
CA VAL A 296 -15.42 -0.04 9.72
C VAL A 296 -15.75 -0.24 8.24
N LEU A 297 -14.75 -0.23 7.36
CA LEU A 297 -14.92 -0.41 5.92
C LEU A 297 -15.51 -1.78 5.58
N VAL A 298 -15.00 -2.86 6.19
CA VAL A 298 -15.54 -4.21 5.96
C VAL A 298 -17.01 -4.30 6.39
N ARG A 299 -17.36 -3.77 7.56
CA ARG A 299 -18.77 -3.73 8.01
C ARG A 299 -19.65 -2.84 7.13
N GLY A 300 -19.12 -1.70 6.71
CA GLY A 300 -19.87 -0.71 5.92
C GLY A 300 -20.13 -1.14 4.48
N LEU A 301 -19.22 -1.93 3.89
CA LEU A 301 -19.31 -2.45 2.54
C LEU A 301 -19.82 -3.91 2.49
N ALA A 302 -20.21 -4.48 3.64
CA ALA A 302 -20.77 -5.83 3.70
C ALA A 302 -22.03 -5.94 2.84
N MET A 303 -22.12 -6.99 2.02
CA MET A 303 -23.35 -7.31 1.31
C MET A 303 -24.46 -7.57 2.34
N ARG A 304 -25.58 -6.88 2.19
CA ARG A 304 -26.75 -7.17 3.01
C ARG A 304 -27.35 -8.51 2.59
N PRO A 305 -27.81 -9.36 3.54
CA PRO A 305 -28.62 -10.51 3.16
C PRO A 305 -29.79 -10.02 2.30
N VAL A 306 -30.00 -10.65 1.16
CA VAL A 306 -31.23 -10.45 0.40
C VAL A 306 -32.36 -10.93 1.30
N VAL A 307 -33.12 -10.00 1.88
CA VAL A 307 -34.36 -10.33 2.59
C VAL A 307 -35.32 -10.79 1.50
N GLN A 308 -35.55 -12.11 1.41
CA GLN A 308 -36.57 -12.72 0.57
C GLN A 308 -37.95 -12.48 1.17
#